data_d7c485315a06907d9fbda2cc6ab2111f
#
_entry.id   d7c485315a06907d9fbda2cc6ab2111f
#
_cell.length_a   1.000
_cell.length_b   1.000
_cell.length_c   1.000
_cell.angle_alpha   90.00
_cell.angle_beta   90.00
_cell.angle_gamma   90.00
#
_symmetry.space_group_name_H-M   'P 1'
#
loop_
_entity.id
_entity.type
_entity.pdbx_description
1 polymer ?
#
loop_
_entity_poly.entity_id
_entity_poly.type
_entity_poly.pdbx_seq_one_letter_code
_entity_poly.pdbx_strand_id
1 'polypeptide(L)'
;EMTLKNLSAEGKINHQDFIDRVDMLGLLGHPVLISNYGEFHRLAAYLFRYTKMPIGFVMGVPTLRELFEEKYYGELEGGILESFGRMFRNDLKLYVYPMKDAASGSLITADNLRVAPHLRHLYLHLTENHHIVGLRDIDKESLSIFSRDVLRMIQNCVPGWERMVPDQVSALIKERRLLGYKCS
;
A
#
# COMPACT_ATOMS: atom_id res chain seq x y z
N GLU A 1 -2.78 -1.15 7.87
CA GLU A 1 -1.73 -1.99 8.47
C GLU A 1 -0.37 -1.35 8.25
N MET A 2 0.52 -1.44 9.25
CA MET A 2 1.91 -1.04 9.17
C MET A 2 2.81 -2.22 9.53
N THR A 3 3.73 -2.60 8.64
CA THR A 3 4.66 -3.70 8.89
C THR A 3 6.05 -3.19 9.26
N LEU A 4 6.65 -3.80 10.28
CA LEU A 4 8.03 -3.51 10.70
C LEU A 4 9.07 -3.92 9.63
N LYS A 5 8.75 -4.90 8.78
CA LYS A 5 9.66 -5.34 7.70
C LYS A 5 10.00 -4.23 6.70
N ASN A 6 9.05 -3.37 6.37
CA ASN A 6 9.28 -2.28 5.41
C ASN A 6 10.19 -1.17 5.94
N LEU A 7 10.37 -1.09 7.26
CA LEU A 7 11.27 -0.14 7.91
C LEU A 7 12.71 -0.64 7.95
N SER A 8 12.91 -1.94 7.86
CA SER A 8 14.25 -2.58 7.88
C SER A 8 14.98 -2.45 6.54
N ALA A 9 14.30 -2.07 5.46
CA ALA A 9 14.86 -2.00 4.10
C ALA A 9 15.98 -0.96 3.96
N GLU A 10 16.11 -0.01 4.89
CA GLU A 10 17.16 1.04 4.91
C GLU A 10 18.22 0.82 6.01
N GLY A 11 18.28 -0.37 6.63
CA GLY A 11 19.41 -0.79 7.48
C GLY A 11 19.37 -0.35 8.95
N LYS A 12 18.55 0.62 9.36
CA LYS A 12 18.28 0.95 10.78
C LYS A 12 16.81 1.31 10.94
N ILE A 13 16.11 0.57 11.81
CA ILE A 13 14.74 0.91 12.17
C ILE A 13 14.79 2.20 13.01
N ASN A 14 14.25 3.29 12.48
CA ASN A 14 13.97 4.47 13.28
C ASN A 14 12.66 4.25 14.02
N HIS A 15 12.75 3.78 15.26
CA HIS A 15 11.57 3.52 16.09
C HIS A 15 10.69 4.75 16.30
N GLN A 16 11.31 5.94 16.38
CA GLN A 16 10.55 7.18 16.55
C GLN A 16 9.74 7.52 15.31
N ASP A 17 10.35 7.43 14.11
CA ASP A 17 9.63 7.64 12.84
C ASP A 17 8.46 6.66 12.69
N PHE A 18 8.60 5.42 13.16
CA PHE A 18 7.53 4.44 13.17
C PHE A 18 6.37 4.86 14.09
N ILE A 19 6.68 5.26 15.32
CA ILE A 19 5.68 5.73 16.30
C ILE A 19 4.97 6.98 15.76
N ASP A 20 5.73 7.93 15.21
CA ASP A 20 5.19 9.16 14.63
C ASP A 20 4.17 8.87 13.51
N ARG A 21 4.44 7.87 12.67
CA ARG A 21 3.51 7.42 11.60
C ARG A 21 2.26 6.76 12.17
N VAL A 22 2.40 5.95 13.22
CA VAL A 22 1.24 5.35 13.91
C VAL A 22 0.36 6.44 14.51
N ASP A 23 0.96 7.43 15.18
CA ASP A 23 0.23 8.55 15.78
C ASP A 23 -0.51 9.37 14.73
N MET A 24 0.14 9.68 13.58
CA MET A 24 -0.48 10.38 12.47
C MET A 24 -1.68 9.64 11.90
N LEU A 25 -1.59 8.32 11.74
CA LEU A 25 -2.70 7.51 11.25
C LEU A 25 -3.83 7.41 12.29
N GLY A 26 -3.47 7.29 13.58
CA GLY A 26 -4.44 7.28 14.68
C GLY A 26 -5.22 8.59 14.79
N LEU A 27 -4.57 9.73 14.53
CA LEU A 27 -5.20 11.05 14.53
C LEU A 27 -6.34 11.15 13.48
N LEU A 28 -6.26 10.39 12.40
CA LEU A 28 -7.31 10.33 11.37
C LEU A 28 -8.52 9.47 11.79
N GLY A 29 -8.53 8.96 13.03
CA GLY A 29 -9.64 8.16 13.58
C GLY A 29 -9.65 6.70 13.10
N HIS A 30 -8.57 6.24 12.45
CA HIS A 30 -8.47 4.86 11.98
C HIS A 30 -7.67 3.97 12.94
N PRO A 31 -8.11 2.74 13.22
CA PRO A 31 -7.29 1.78 13.97
C PRO A 31 -6.04 1.42 13.16
N VAL A 32 -4.89 1.35 13.84
CA VAL A 32 -3.62 1.00 13.22
C VAL A 32 -3.21 -0.39 13.65
N LEU A 33 -3.22 -1.36 12.72
CA LEU A 33 -2.68 -2.69 12.94
C LEU A 33 -1.16 -2.66 12.70
N ILE A 34 -0.40 -2.94 13.72
CA ILE A 34 1.06 -3.15 13.62
C ILE A 34 1.34 -4.62 13.47
N SER A 35 2.07 -5.02 12.46
CA SER A 35 2.40 -6.41 12.19
C SER A 35 3.87 -6.60 11.80
N ASN A 36 4.27 -7.87 11.71
CA ASN A 36 5.56 -8.25 11.12
C ASN A 36 5.37 -9.19 9.90
N TYR A 37 4.20 -9.10 9.27
CA TYR A 37 3.94 -9.86 8.05
C TYR A 37 4.42 -9.07 6.84
N GLY A 38 5.37 -9.61 6.08
CA GLY A 38 5.83 -9.02 4.83
C GLY A 38 5.00 -9.49 3.63
N GLU A 39 4.29 -10.61 3.78
CA GLU A 39 3.55 -11.26 2.70
C GLU A 39 2.02 -11.17 2.97
N PHE A 40 1.28 -10.73 1.96
CA PHE A 40 -0.17 -10.53 2.08
C PHE A 40 -0.95 -11.82 2.41
N HIS A 41 -0.50 -12.98 1.90
CA HIS A 41 -1.15 -14.25 2.22
C HIS A 41 -1.02 -14.63 3.70
N ARG A 42 0.09 -14.27 4.35
CA ARG A 42 0.30 -14.48 5.80
C ARG A 42 -0.55 -13.53 6.63
N LEU A 43 -0.60 -12.26 6.22
CA LEU A 43 -1.49 -11.27 6.85
C LEU A 43 -2.96 -11.70 6.74
N ALA A 44 -3.40 -12.12 5.55
CA ALA A 44 -4.75 -12.65 5.34
C ALA A 44 -5.05 -13.84 6.26
N ALA A 45 -4.13 -14.83 6.30
CA ALA A 45 -4.29 -15.99 7.16
C ALA A 45 -4.37 -15.63 8.65
N TYR A 46 -3.62 -14.62 9.08
CA TYR A 46 -3.68 -14.10 10.45
C TYR A 46 -5.05 -13.47 10.73
N LEU A 47 -5.50 -12.55 9.89
CA LEU A 47 -6.77 -11.84 10.10
C LEU A 47 -7.97 -12.79 10.11
N PHE A 48 -8.00 -13.81 9.24
CA PHE A 48 -9.08 -14.80 9.22
C PHE A 48 -9.13 -15.75 10.43
N ARG A 49 -8.15 -15.67 11.35
CA ARG A 49 -8.28 -16.34 12.66
C ARG A 49 -9.29 -15.64 13.57
N TYR A 50 -9.47 -14.32 13.37
CA TYR A 50 -10.29 -13.48 14.24
C TYR A 50 -11.63 -13.10 13.64
N THR A 51 -11.81 -13.27 12.33
CA THR A 51 -13.07 -12.94 11.67
C THR A 51 -13.41 -13.94 10.56
N LYS A 52 -14.72 -14.08 10.32
CA LYS A 52 -15.29 -14.76 9.14
C LYS A 52 -15.90 -13.78 8.16
N MET A 53 -15.85 -12.49 8.48
CA MET A 53 -16.35 -11.43 7.60
C MET A 53 -15.43 -11.28 6.39
N PRO A 54 -15.97 -10.78 5.25
CA PRO A 54 -15.16 -10.42 4.09
C PRO A 54 -14.04 -9.45 4.46
N ILE A 55 -12.86 -9.63 3.87
CA ILE A 55 -11.72 -8.73 4.06
C ILE A 55 -11.39 -8.05 2.73
N GLY A 56 -11.28 -6.72 2.75
CA GLY A 56 -10.77 -5.94 1.63
C GLY A 56 -9.36 -5.42 1.91
N PHE A 57 -8.40 -5.74 1.05
CA PHE A 57 -7.10 -5.06 1.05
C PHE A 57 -7.13 -3.95 0.01
N VAL A 58 -6.92 -2.71 0.45
CA VAL A 58 -6.81 -1.55 -0.44
C VAL A 58 -5.34 -1.30 -0.75
N MET A 59 -5.01 -1.20 -2.04
CA MET A 59 -3.64 -0.98 -2.48
C MET A 59 -3.57 -0.19 -3.79
N GLY A 60 -2.40 0.37 -4.09
CA GLY A 60 -2.15 1.00 -5.38
C GLY A 60 -1.70 0.01 -6.46
N VAL A 61 -1.78 0.42 -7.72
CA VAL A 61 -1.23 -0.34 -8.86
C VAL A 61 0.23 -0.76 -8.65
N PRO A 62 1.14 0.05 -8.08
CA PRO A 62 2.51 -0.39 -7.83
C PRO A 62 2.59 -1.64 -6.95
N THR A 63 1.86 -1.66 -5.84
CA THR A 63 1.81 -2.81 -4.92
C THR A 63 1.16 -4.03 -5.58
N LEU A 64 0.08 -3.82 -6.37
CA LEU A 64 -0.50 -4.91 -7.15
C LEU A 64 0.51 -5.50 -8.14
N ARG A 65 1.32 -4.68 -8.80
CA ARG A 65 2.38 -5.15 -9.71
C ARG A 65 3.42 -5.99 -8.96
N GLU A 66 3.84 -5.53 -7.76
CA GLU A 66 4.77 -6.28 -6.91
C GLU A 66 4.22 -7.64 -6.49
N LEU A 67 2.90 -7.77 -6.26
CA LEU A 67 2.26 -9.06 -5.96
C LEU A 67 2.41 -10.09 -7.10
N PHE A 68 2.63 -9.65 -8.34
CA PHE A 68 2.87 -10.54 -9.48
C PHE A 68 4.36 -10.75 -9.78
N GLU A 69 5.26 -10.35 -8.89
CA GLU A 69 6.69 -10.62 -8.99
C GLU A 69 7.04 -11.95 -8.30
N GLU A 70 7.31 -12.98 -9.09
CA GLU A 70 7.55 -14.35 -8.58
C GLU A 70 8.73 -14.47 -7.63
N LYS A 71 9.68 -13.53 -7.69
CA LYS A 71 10.86 -13.49 -6.78
C LYS A 71 10.49 -13.46 -5.29
N TYR A 72 9.28 -13.00 -4.95
CA TYR A 72 8.80 -12.94 -3.56
C TYR A 72 8.24 -14.26 -3.04
N TYR A 73 8.10 -15.27 -3.91
CA TYR A 73 7.46 -16.55 -3.59
C TYR A 73 8.39 -17.75 -3.71
N GLY A 74 9.69 -17.52 -3.90
CA GLY A 74 10.68 -18.58 -4.09
C GLY A 74 10.82 -19.57 -2.93
N GLU A 75 10.37 -19.20 -1.73
CA GLU A 75 10.34 -20.08 -0.55
C GLU A 75 9.09 -20.97 -0.47
N LEU A 76 8.10 -20.74 -1.33
CA LEU A 76 6.89 -21.57 -1.40
C LEU A 76 7.05 -22.61 -2.49
N GLU A 77 6.77 -23.89 -2.17
CA GLU A 77 6.87 -24.98 -3.13
C GLU A 77 5.99 -24.77 -4.38
N GLY A 78 4.79 -24.25 -4.18
CA GLY A 78 3.87 -23.88 -5.25
C GLY A 78 4.00 -22.45 -5.76
N GLY A 79 5.05 -21.72 -5.33
CA GLY A 79 5.34 -20.36 -5.78
C GLY A 79 4.17 -19.39 -5.62
N ILE A 80 3.98 -18.55 -6.63
CA ILE A 80 2.91 -17.53 -6.67
C ILE A 80 1.51 -18.15 -6.61
N LEU A 81 1.30 -19.33 -7.19
CA LEU A 81 0.00 -20.00 -7.19
C LEU A 81 -0.40 -20.43 -5.77
N GLU A 82 0.56 -20.95 -5.00
CA GLU A 82 0.34 -21.31 -3.61
C GLU A 82 0.01 -20.06 -2.77
N SER A 83 0.77 -18.99 -2.94
CA SER A 83 0.52 -17.72 -2.24
C SER A 83 -0.89 -17.20 -2.50
N PHE A 84 -1.32 -17.14 -3.75
CA PHE A 84 -2.64 -16.65 -4.14
C PHE A 84 -3.76 -17.60 -3.72
N GLY A 85 -3.57 -18.91 -3.83
CA GLY A 85 -4.50 -19.90 -3.31
C GLY A 85 -4.71 -19.78 -1.80
N ARG A 86 -3.67 -19.50 -1.04
CA ARG A 86 -3.75 -19.24 0.41
C ARG A 86 -4.44 -17.90 0.71
N MET A 87 -4.14 -16.84 -0.06
CA MET A 87 -4.69 -15.50 0.15
C MET A 87 -6.20 -15.46 -0.14
N PHE A 88 -6.64 -16.04 -1.25
CA PHE A 88 -8.03 -16.03 -1.70
C PHE A 88 -8.86 -17.24 -1.23
N ARG A 89 -8.35 -18.03 -0.30
CA ARG A 89 -9.07 -19.19 0.26
C ARG A 89 -10.40 -18.83 0.91
N ASN A 90 -10.47 -17.62 1.49
CA ASN A 90 -11.66 -17.08 2.12
C ASN A 90 -12.14 -15.86 1.32
N ASP A 91 -13.21 -15.21 1.77
CA ASP A 91 -13.73 -14.00 1.11
C ASP A 91 -12.80 -12.81 1.31
N LEU A 92 -11.72 -12.78 0.52
CA LEU A 92 -10.77 -11.68 0.44
C LEU A 92 -10.81 -11.06 -0.94
N LYS A 93 -10.81 -9.73 -1.00
CA LYS A 93 -10.72 -8.94 -2.23
C LYS A 93 -9.61 -7.92 -2.15
N LEU A 94 -8.94 -7.70 -3.27
CA LEU A 94 -7.98 -6.62 -3.47
C LEU A 94 -8.69 -5.45 -4.15
N TYR A 95 -8.81 -4.33 -3.47
CA TYR A 95 -9.32 -3.08 -4.03
C TYR A 95 -8.15 -2.22 -4.48
N VAL A 96 -8.10 -1.93 -5.77
CA VAL A 96 -6.93 -1.30 -6.39
C VAL A 96 -7.28 0.10 -6.85
N TYR A 97 -6.65 1.12 -6.28
CA TYR A 97 -6.74 2.46 -6.81
C TYR A 97 -5.71 2.65 -7.94
N PRO A 98 -6.11 3.37 -9.00
CA PRO A 98 -5.25 3.56 -10.16
C PRO A 98 -4.06 4.46 -9.85
N MET A 99 -3.11 4.49 -10.79
CA MET A 99 -2.02 5.46 -10.77
C MET A 99 -1.90 6.16 -12.11
N LYS A 100 -1.39 7.38 -12.10
CA LYS A 100 -1.01 8.10 -13.30
C LYS A 100 0.42 7.71 -13.70
N ASP A 101 0.59 7.23 -14.92
CA ASP A 101 1.91 6.94 -15.47
C ASP A 101 2.67 8.24 -15.70
N ALA A 102 3.85 8.36 -15.11
CA ALA A 102 4.65 9.57 -15.18
C ALA A 102 5.17 9.87 -16.60
N ALA A 103 5.39 8.84 -17.43
CA ALA A 103 5.94 9.01 -18.77
C ALA A 103 4.88 9.34 -19.81
N SER A 104 3.74 8.64 -19.78
CA SER A 104 2.67 8.80 -20.79
C SER A 104 1.52 9.70 -20.31
N GLY A 105 1.44 9.99 -19.01
CA GLY A 105 0.30 10.66 -18.40
C GLY A 105 -0.99 9.83 -18.38
N SER A 106 -0.95 8.60 -18.90
CA SER A 106 -2.11 7.71 -18.95
C SER A 106 -2.46 7.12 -17.59
N LEU A 107 -3.73 6.76 -17.41
CA LEU A 107 -4.20 6.13 -16.19
C LEU A 107 -3.98 4.61 -16.28
N ILE A 108 -3.21 4.07 -15.34
CA ILE A 108 -3.05 2.63 -15.16
C ILE A 108 -4.03 2.19 -14.07
N THR A 109 -4.89 1.24 -14.41
CA THR A 109 -5.93 0.67 -13.55
C THR A 109 -5.72 -0.83 -13.40
N ALA A 110 -6.48 -1.49 -12.52
CA ALA A 110 -6.52 -2.94 -12.48
C ALA A 110 -6.96 -3.55 -13.83
N ASP A 111 -7.86 -2.89 -14.57
CA ASP A 111 -8.39 -3.42 -15.82
C ASP A 111 -7.37 -3.41 -16.97
N ASN A 112 -6.40 -2.48 -16.96
CA ASN A 112 -5.41 -2.35 -18.03
C ASN A 112 -3.95 -2.66 -17.59
N LEU A 113 -3.75 -3.07 -16.35
CA LEU A 113 -2.44 -3.48 -15.86
C LEU A 113 -1.93 -4.70 -16.64
N ARG A 114 -0.68 -4.62 -17.08
CA ARG A 114 0.00 -5.73 -17.73
C ARG A 114 0.95 -6.40 -16.73
N VAL A 115 0.75 -7.70 -16.56
CA VAL A 115 1.66 -8.59 -15.83
C VAL A 115 2.53 -9.39 -16.80
N ALA A 116 3.49 -10.16 -16.29
CA ALA A 116 4.33 -11.02 -17.13
C ALA A 116 3.45 -11.97 -17.99
N PRO A 117 3.84 -12.27 -19.25
CA PRO A 117 3.01 -13.02 -20.20
C PRO A 117 2.48 -14.36 -19.66
N HIS A 118 3.31 -15.10 -18.93
CA HIS A 118 2.95 -16.40 -18.36
C HIS A 118 1.99 -16.30 -17.17
N LEU A 119 1.89 -15.13 -16.51
CA LEU A 119 0.93 -14.86 -15.42
C LEU A 119 -0.38 -14.22 -15.90
N ARG A 120 -0.49 -13.93 -17.20
CA ARG A 120 -1.65 -13.22 -17.75
C ARG A 120 -2.97 -13.93 -17.45
N HIS A 121 -3.04 -15.25 -17.60
CA HIS A 121 -4.26 -16.00 -17.37
C HIS A 121 -4.64 -16.08 -15.89
N LEU A 122 -3.65 -16.14 -15.01
CA LEU A 122 -3.86 -16.03 -13.56
C LEU A 122 -4.46 -14.65 -13.21
N TYR A 123 -3.88 -13.58 -13.77
CA TYR A 123 -4.39 -12.22 -13.56
C TYR A 123 -5.83 -12.08 -14.05
N LEU A 124 -6.13 -12.57 -15.25
CA LEU A 124 -7.46 -12.55 -15.84
C LEU A 124 -8.46 -13.33 -14.98
N HIS A 125 -8.09 -14.53 -14.52
CA HIS A 125 -8.93 -15.31 -13.61
C HIS A 125 -9.29 -14.51 -12.33
N LEU A 126 -8.32 -13.82 -11.74
CA LEU A 126 -8.54 -13.07 -10.50
C LEU A 126 -9.41 -11.81 -10.71
N THR A 127 -9.29 -11.16 -11.87
CA THR A 127 -10.11 -9.99 -12.20
C THR A 127 -11.53 -10.38 -12.59
N GLU A 128 -11.73 -11.42 -13.40
CA GLU A 128 -13.04 -11.91 -13.81
C GLU A 128 -13.86 -12.47 -12.64
N ASN A 129 -13.20 -13.08 -11.67
CA ASN A 129 -13.83 -13.59 -10.44
C ASN A 129 -13.93 -12.54 -9.33
N HIS A 130 -13.63 -11.27 -9.62
CA HIS A 130 -13.73 -10.16 -8.66
C HIS A 130 -12.88 -10.32 -7.39
N HIS A 131 -11.79 -11.08 -7.46
CA HIS A 131 -10.77 -11.10 -6.42
C HIS A 131 -9.91 -9.83 -6.46
N ILE A 132 -9.72 -9.28 -7.67
CA ILE A 132 -9.09 -7.98 -7.89
C ILE A 132 -10.16 -7.04 -8.47
N VAL A 133 -10.40 -5.92 -7.78
CA VAL A 133 -11.44 -4.95 -8.11
C VAL A 133 -10.80 -3.57 -8.26
N GLY A 134 -10.91 -2.98 -9.44
CA GLY A 134 -10.48 -1.59 -9.68
C GLY A 134 -11.43 -0.58 -9.05
N LEU A 135 -10.90 0.36 -8.27
CA LEU A 135 -11.66 1.50 -7.76
C LEU A 135 -11.89 2.53 -8.87
N ARG A 136 -13.13 3.06 -8.98
CA ARG A 136 -13.54 3.94 -10.09
C ARG A 136 -13.77 5.38 -9.65
N ASP A 137 -14.50 5.60 -8.57
CA ASP A 137 -14.85 6.94 -8.08
C ASP A 137 -13.73 7.49 -7.20
N ILE A 138 -12.68 7.98 -7.86
CA ILE A 138 -11.46 8.46 -7.21
C ILE A 138 -11.20 9.93 -7.54
N ASP A 139 -10.62 10.63 -6.60
CA ASP A 139 -10.08 11.96 -6.87
C ASP A 139 -8.80 11.85 -7.73
N LYS A 140 -8.91 12.35 -8.97
CA LYS A 140 -7.81 12.29 -9.94
C LYS A 140 -6.64 13.22 -9.58
N GLU A 141 -6.87 14.27 -8.81
CA GLU A 141 -5.82 15.20 -8.38
C GLU A 141 -4.89 14.51 -7.37
N SER A 142 -5.45 13.72 -6.48
CA SER A 142 -4.70 12.95 -5.49
C SER A 142 -3.80 11.85 -6.10
N LEU A 143 -4.04 11.43 -7.34
CA LEU A 143 -3.21 10.42 -8.02
C LEU A 143 -1.79 10.90 -8.36
N SER A 144 -1.54 12.19 -8.31
CA SER A 144 -0.21 12.79 -8.50
C SER A 144 0.59 12.93 -7.20
N ILE A 145 -0.02 12.62 -6.05
CA ILE A 145 0.61 12.74 -4.74
C ILE A 145 1.36 11.45 -4.40
N PHE A 146 2.67 11.52 -4.36
CA PHE A 146 3.53 10.41 -3.96
C PHE A 146 4.14 10.70 -2.59
N SER A 147 3.98 9.77 -1.65
CA SER A 147 4.46 9.93 -0.27
C SER A 147 5.95 10.25 -0.16
N ARG A 148 6.78 9.69 -1.06
CA ARG A 148 8.23 9.97 -1.12
C ARG A 148 8.52 11.43 -1.50
N ASP A 149 7.75 12.00 -2.42
CA ASP A 149 7.92 13.38 -2.83
C ASP A 149 7.44 14.33 -1.75
N VAL A 150 6.31 14.04 -1.11
CA VAL A 150 5.82 14.79 0.05
C VAL A 150 6.84 14.77 1.18
N LEU A 151 7.40 13.60 1.52
CA LEU A 151 8.44 13.48 2.56
C LEU A 151 9.67 14.34 2.21
N ARG A 152 10.11 14.31 0.95
CA ARG A 152 11.24 15.14 0.49
C ARG A 152 10.94 16.64 0.59
N MET A 153 9.72 17.06 0.28
CA MET A 153 9.28 18.45 0.44
C MET A 153 9.30 18.87 1.90
N ILE A 154 8.78 18.04 2.80
CA ILE A 154 8.82 18.28 4.26
C ILE A 154 10.25 18.49 4.76
N GLN A 155 11.16 17.57 4.41
CA GLN A 155 12.55 17.58 4.85
C GLN A 155 13.37 18.75 4.31
N ASN A 156 13.04 19.22 3.10
CA ASN A 156 13.74 20.32 2.43
C ASN A 156 13.01 21.68 2.53
N CYS A 157 11.98 21.77 3.37
CA CYS A 157 11.20 22.99 3.55
C CYS A 157 10.61 23.57 2.23
N VAL A 158 10.27 22.70 1.29
CA VAL A 158 9.60 23.12 0.04
C VAL A 158 8.14 23.38 0.34
N PRO A 159 7.60 24.59 0.06
CA PRO A 159 6.21 24.91 0.39
C PRO A 159 5.21 24.13 -0.48
N GLY A 160 3.99 23.95 0.04
CA GLY A 160 2.88 23.37 -0.71
C GLY A 160 2.58 21.89 -0.37
N TRP A 161 3.42 21.20 0.38
CA TRP A 161 3.16 19.84 0.83
C TRP A 161 1.96 19.74 1.78
N GLU A 162 1.62 20.85 2.44
CA GLU A 162 0.48 20.89 3.37
C GLU A 162 -0.85 20.56 2.70
N ARG A 163 -0.98 20.88 1.41
CA ARG A 163 -2.17 20.57 0.60
C ARG A 163 -2.21 19.11 0.11
N MET A 164 -1.12 18.39 0.30
CA MET A 164 -0.96 16.99 -0.14
C MET A 164 -1.22 15.99 0.97
N VAL A 165 -1.50 16.47 2.18
CA VAL A 165 -1.84 15.66 3.35
C VAL A 165 -3.07 16.27 4.06
N PRO A 166 -3.79 15.47 4.87
CA PRO A 166 -4.89 16.03 5.68
C PRO A 166 -4.42 17.15 6.61
N ASP A 167 -5.24 18.18 6.79
CA ASP A 167 -4.90 19.37 7.59
C ASP A 167 -4.42 19.02 9.00
N GLN A 168 -5.07 18.07 9.65
CA GLN A 168 -4.70 17.59 10.98
C GLN A 168 -3.30 16.98 11.01
N VAL A 169 -2.91 16.26 9.95
CA VAL A 169 -1.59 15.65 9.80
C VAL A 169 -0.54 16.74 9.57
N SER A 170 -0.83 17.73 8.73
CA SER A 170 0.09 18.84 8.47
C SER A 170 0.35 19.66 9.73
N ALA A 171 -0.70 19.91 10.54
CA ALA A 171 -0.58 20.61 11.82
C ALA A 171 0.30 19.81 12.80
N LEU A 172 0.06 18.50 12.94
CA LEU A 172 0.84 17.63 13.83
C LEU A 172 2.32 17.55 13.43
N ILE A 173 2.61 17.45 12.11
CA ILE A 173 3.99 17.43 11.61
C ILE A 173 4.73 18.70 12.01
N LYS A 174 4.11 19.88 11.86
CA LYS A 174 4.68 21.18 12.21
C LYS A 174 4.87 21.33 13.73
N GLU A 175 3.84 20.99 14.50
CA GLU A 175 3.84 21.10 15.96
C GLU A 175 4.93 20.25 16.60
N ARG A 176 5.00 18.97 16.21
CA ARG A 176 5.93 17.99 16.80
C ARG A 176 7.23 17.82 16.03
N ARG A 177 7.42 18.56 14.94
CA ARG A 177 8.59 18.49 14.05
C ARG A 177 8.88 17.07 13.54
N LEU A 178 7.80 16.36 13.13
CA LEU A 178 7.88 14.98 12.68
C LEU A 178 8.50 14.86 11.29
N LEU A 179 8.87 13.65 10.88
CA LEU A 179 9.38 13.30 9.55
C LEU A 179 10.59 14.15 9.10
N GLY A 180 11.33 14.74 10.04
CA GLY A 180 12.47 15.59 9.72
C GLY A 180 12.12 17.03 9.35
N TYR A 181 10.89 17.49 9.65
CA TYR A 181 10.49 18.89 9.50
C TYR A 181 11.35 19.80 10.37
N LYS A 182 12.05 20.74 9.73
CA LYS A 182 12.97 21.69 10.39
C LYS A 182 12.68 23.16 10.05
N CYS A 183 11.58 23.40 9.34
CA CYS A 183 11.26 24.72 8.86
C CYS A 183 10.76 25.63 10.00
N SER A 184 11.15 26.89 9.96
CA SER A 184 10.77 27.93 10.92
C SER A 184 9.44 28.55 10.49
#